data_ca77a987155d69e06193a645a6ba3efc
#
_entry.id   ca77a987155d69e06193a645a6ba3efc
#
_cell.length_a   1.000
_cell.length_b   1.000
_cell.length_c   1.000
_cell.angle_alpha   90.00
_cell.angle_beta   90.00
_cell.angle_gamma   90.00
#
_symmetry.space_group_name_H-M   'P 1'
#
loop_
_entity.id
_entity.type
_entity.pdbx_description
1 polymer ?
#
loop_
_entity_poly.entity_id
_entity_poly.type
_entity_poly.pdbx_seq_one_letter_code
_entity_poly.pdbx_strand_id
1 'polypeptide(L)'
;MSDWIDVAQFDEFAPGSIRIVELEDVAVAVFNIDGDFHAILNVCTHDGYPLVSATQQELVNGTEIRCPRHGARFCLKTGEAKCPPAYEPVIVFPVRVQDKMVQLRDHRFE
;
A
#
# COMPACT_ATOMS: atom_id res chain seq x y z
N MET A 1 13.27 -6.64 -19.89
CA MET A 1 12.97 -7.10 -18.53
C MET A 1 11.69 -6.47 -18.05
N SER A 2 10.94 -7.23 -17.28
CA SER A 2 9.72 -6.69 -16.70
C SER A 2 10.05 -5.86 -15.47
N ASP A 3 9.47 -4.67 -15.38
CA ASP A 3 9.57 -3.83 -14.18
C ASP A 3 8.53 -4.20 -13.14
N TRP A 4 7.69 -5.19 -13.45
CA TRP A 4 6.61 -5.61 -12.58
C TRP A 4 7.07 -6.70 -11.63
N ILE A 5 6.67 -6.55 -10.37
CA ILE A 5 7.06 -7.44 -9.28
C ILE A 5 5.83 -8.24 -8.86
N ASP A 6 5.97 -9.57 -8.80
CA ASP A 6 4.87 -10.45 -8.39
C ASP A 6 4.59 -10.28 -6.90
N VAL A 7 3.33 -10.08 -6.56
CA VAL A 7 2.86 -9.91 -5.17
C VAL A 7 2.23 -11.20 -4.68
N ALA A 8 1.18 -11.66 -5.36
CA ALA A 8 0.45 -12.86 -4.99
C ALA A 8 -0.46 -13.25 -6.14
N GLN A 9 -0.87 -14.51 -6.17
CA GLN A 9 -1.89 -14.93 -7.13
C GLN A 9 -3.22 -14.29 -6.76
N PHE A 10 -3.96 -13.88 -7.78
CA PHE A 10 -5.25 -13.22 -7.59
C PHE A 10 -6.17 -14.03 -6.67
N ASP A 11 -6.22 -15.36 -6.89
CA ASP A 11 -7.10 -16.25 -6.12
C ASP A 11 -6.67 -16.41 -4.66
N GLU A 12 -5.44 -16.03 -4.34
CA GLU A 12 -4.88 -16.13 -2.99
C GLU A 12 -4.86 -14.80 -2.25
N PHE A 13 -5.32 -13.74 -2.89
CA PHE A 13 -5.31 -12.38 -2.33
C PHE A 13 -6.77 -11.93 -2.12
N ALA A 14 -7.36 -12.36 -1.03
CA ALA A 14 -8.78 -12.13 -0.75
C ALA A 14 -9.09 -10.66 -0.47
N PRO A 15 -10.32 -10.21 -0.78
CA PRO A 15 -10.75 -8.87 -0.37
C PRO A 15 -10.58 -8.66 1.13
N GLY A 16 -10.10 -7.49 1.51
CA GLY A 16 -9.82 -7.15 2.90
C GLY A 16 -8.46 -7.58 3.39
N SER A 17 -7.65 -8.26 2.57
CA SER A 17 -6.31 -8.69 2.99
C SER A 17 -5.25 -7.67 2.57
N ILE A 18 -4.09 -7.78 3.21
CA ILE A 18 -2.93 -6.92 3.00
C ILE A 18 -1.71 -7.80 2.77
N ARG A 19 -0.88 -7.43 1.79
CA ARG A 19 0.41 -8.09 1.54
C ARG A 19 1.52 -7.06 1.68
N ILE A 20 2.58 -7.42 2.41
CA ILE A 20 3.76 -6.58 2.52
C ILE A 20 4.81 -7.15 1.57
N VAL A 21 5.27 -6.31 0.65
CA VAL A 21 6.31 -6.67 -0.32
C VAL A 21 7.57 -5.90 0.04
N GLU A 22 8.64 -6.61 0.36
CA GLU A 22 9.90 -5.96 0.67
C GLU A 22 10.70 -5.77 -0.61
N LEU A 23 10.99 -4.52 -0.91
CA LEU A 23 11.93 -4.14 -1.96
C LEU A 23 13.32 -4.03 -1.34
N GLU A 24 14.32 -3.72 -2.15
CA GLU A 24 15.71 -3.70 -1.68
C GLU A 24 15.91 -2.73 -0.51
N ASP A 25 15.23 -1.59 -0.54
CA ASP A 25 15.44 -0.49 0.41
C ASP A 25 14.20 -0.10 1.22
N VAL A 26 13.02 -0.57 0.84
CA VAL A 26 11.75 -0.17 1.48
C VAL A 26 10.75 -1.33 1.43
N ALA A 27 9.68 -1.20 2.22
CA ALA A 27 8.53 -2.10 2.16
C ALA A 27 7.34 -1.39 1.51
N VAL A 28 6.57 -2.15 0.74
CA VAL A 28 5.35 -1.68 0.08
C VAL A 28 4.18 -2.47 0.62
N ALA A 29 3.12 -1.79 1.02
CA ALA A 29 1.88 -2.43 1.47
C ALA A 29 0.90 -2.48 0.30
N VAL A 30 0.40 -3.67 -0.02
CA VAL A 30 -0.57 -3.88 -1.09
C VAL A 30 -1.89 -4.31 -0.46
N PHE A 31 -2.97 -3.63 -0.85
CA PHE A 31 -4.30 -3.81 -0.27
C PHE A 31 -5.27 -4.30 -1.33
N ASN A 32 -6.11 -5.27 -0.98
CA ASN A 32 -7.27 -5.63 -1.78
C ASN A 32 -8.51 -5.05 -1.08
N ILE A 33 -9.08 -4.00 -1.67
CA ILE A 33 -10.28 -3.34 -1.13
C ILE A 33 -11.42 -3.61 -2.09
N ASP A 34 -12.26 -4.59 -1.72
CA ASP A 34 -13.44 -5.00 -2.51
C ASP A 34 -13.09 -5.33 -3.97
N GLY A 35 -11.93 -5.94 -4.20
CA GLY A 35 -11.48 -6.32 -5.53
C GLY A 35 -10.60 -5.29 -6.23
N ASP A 36 -10.44 -4.11 -5.65
CA ASP A 36 -9.53 -3.07 -6.15
C ASP A 36 -8.21 -3.14 -5.40
N PHE A 37 -7.11 -3.19 -6.12
CA PHE A 37 -5.78 -3.29 -5.53
C PHE A 37 -5.10 -1.94 -5.47
N HIS A 38 -4.53 -1.63 -4.31
CA HIS A 38 -3.79 -0.39 -4.08
C HIS A 38 -2.47 -0.71 -3.40
N ALA A 39 -1.41 -0.01 -3.77
CA ALA A 39 -0.09 -0.21 -3.18
C ALA A 39 0.49 1.13 -2.77
N ILE A 40 0.99 1.21 -1.55
CA ILE A 40 1.64 2.41 -1.02
C ILE A 40 2.97 2.04 -0.37
N LEU A 41 3.87 3.02 -0.32
CA LEU A 41 5.07 2.89 0.49
C LEU A 41 4.62 2.75 1.95
N ASN A 42 5.08 1.72 2.64
CA ASN A 42 4.60 1.40 4.00
C ASN A 42 5.33 2.25 5.03
N VAL A 43 5.15 3.57 4.93
CA VAL A 43 5.82 4.56 5.77
C VAL A 43 4.86 5.71 6.03
N CYS A 44 4.70 6.08 7.31
CA CYS A 44 4.02 7.32 7.66
C CYS A 44 4.96 8.48 7.35
N THR A 45 4.51 9.44 6.52
CA THR A 45 5.36 10.57 6.15
C THR A 45 5.65 11.52 7.31
N HIS A 46 4.90 11.39 8.39
CA HIS A 46 5.10 12.21 9.59
C HIS A 46 6.35 11.77 10.38
N ASP A 47 6.53 10.45 10.62
CA ASP A 47 7.61 10.00 11.48
C ASP A 47 8.36 8.76 10.97
N GLY A 48 8.05 8.29 9.77
CA GLY A 48 8.74 7.14 9.17
C GLY A 48 8.33 5.78 9.73
N TYR A 49 7.30 5.75 10.57
CA TYR A 49 6.83 4.50 11.17
C TYR A 49 6.00 3.70 10.16
N PRO A 50 6.10 2.36 10.14
CA PRO A 50 5.26 1.56 9.25
C PRO A 50 3.78 1.81 9.47
N LEU A 51 3.02 1.98 8.38
CA LEU A 51 1.58 2.23 8.45
C LEU A 51 0.81 0.98 8.84
N VAL A 52 1.19 -0.18 8.28
CA VAL A 52 0.49 -1.43 8.53
C VAL A 52 1.47 -2.60 8.61
N SER A 53 1.01 -3.68 9.27
CA SER A 53 1.55 -5.02 9.06
C SER A 53 0.47 -5.85 8.39
N ALA A 54 0.82 -7.06 7.93
CA ALA A 54 -0.12 -7.93 7.24
C ALA A 54 -1.34 -8.32 8.09
N THR A 55 -1.28 -8.07 9.40
CA THR A 55 -2.35 -8.44 10.34
C THR A 55 -3.15 -7.26 10.87
N GLN A 56 -2.83 -6.02 10.47
CA GLN A 56 -3.46 -4.82 11.03
C GLN A 56 -4.51 -4.22 10.08
N GLN A 57 -5.47 -5.05 9.70
CA GLN A 57 -6.50 -4.65 8.73
C GLN A 57 -7.47 -3.62 9.30
N GLU A 58 -7.60 -3.54 10.61
CA GLU A 58 -8.51 -2.59 11.26
C GLU A 58 -8.10 -1.14 11.09
N LEU A 59 -6.87 -0.88 10.62
CA LEU A 59 -6.40 0.47 10.33
C LEU A 59 -6.89 0.98 8.99
N VAL A 60 -7.44 0.11 8.15
CA VAL A 60 -7.97 0.47 6.84
C VAL A 60 -9.46 0.78 6.97
N ASN A 61 -9.87 1.95 6.48
CA ASN A 61 -11.26 2.36 6.46
C ASN A 61 -11.63 2.80 5.04
N GLY A 62 -12.29 1.89 4.30
CA GLY A 62 -12.58 2.14 2.89
C GLY A 62 -11.28 2.29 2.10
N THR A 63 -11.07 3.46 1.49
CA THR A 63 -9.87 3.75 0.71
C THR A 63 -8.86 4.60 1.49
N GLU A 64 -9.00 4.69 2.81
CA GLU A 64 -8.07 5.41 3.67
C GLU A 64 -7.35 4.45 4.61
N ILE A 65 -6.09 4.76 4.91
CA ILE A 65 -5.29 4.06 5.92
C ILE A 65 -4.90 5.05 7.02
N ARG A 66 -4.97 4.59 8.26
CA ARG A 66 -4.62 5.41 9.42
C ARG A 66 -3.31 4.93 10.03
N CYS A 67 -2.40 5.88 10.29
CA CYS A 67 -1.16 5.58 10.99
C CYS A 67 -1.49 5.20 12.45
N PRO A 68 -0.96 4.06 12.95
CA PRO A 68 -1.32 3.61 14.30
C PRO A 68 -0.74 4.47 15.43
N ARG A 69 0.25 5.30 15.15
CA ARG A 69 0.90 6.08 16.20
C ARG A 69 0.18 7.38 16.53
N HIS A 70 -0.22 8.15 15.50
CA HIS A 70 -0.75 9.50 15.72
C HIS A 70 -2.05 9.76 14.97
N GLY A 71 -2.60 8.75 14.31
CA GLY A 71 -3.87 8.88 13.61
C GLY A 71 -3.83 9.64 12.30
N ALA A 72 -2.64 9.89 11.75
CA ALA A 72 -2.54 10.48 10.41
C ALA A 72 -3.22 9.56 9.39
N ARG A 73 -3.92 10.14 8.42
CA ARG A 73 -4.66 9.38 7.41
C ARG A 73 -4.15 9.68 6.01
N PHE A 74 -4.15 8.65 5.18
CA PHE A 74 -3.72 8.76 3.78
C PHE A 74 -4.74 8.09 2.88
N CYS A 75 -4.96 8.67 1.70
CA CYS A 75 -5.80 8.07 0.68
C CYS A 75 -5.00 7.00 -0.07
N LEU A 76 -5.53 5.78 -0.12
CA LEU A 76 -4.85 4.67 -0.80
C LEU A 76 -4.82 4.83 -2.32
N LYS A 77 -5.73 5.61 -2.90
CA LYS A 77 -5.78 5.83 -4.34
C LYS A 77 -4.77 6.86 -4.82
N THR A 78 -4.56 7.92 -4.05
CA THR A 78 -3.75 9.07 -4.46
C THR A 78 -2.52 9.28 -3.61
N GLY A 79 -2.48 8.69 -2.41
CA GLY A 79 -1.43 8.94 -1.42
C GLY A 79 -1.61 10.22 -0.64
N GLU A 80 -2.64 10.99 -0.91
CA GLU A 80 -2.87 12.30 -0.26
C GLU A 80 -2.98 12.15 1.25
N ALA A 81 -2.27 13.02 1.99
CA ALA A 81 -2.40 13.11 3.43
C ALA A 81 -3.73 13.78 3.76
N LYS A 82 -4.60 13.08 4.51
CA LYS A 82 -5.97 13.53 4.77
C LYS A 82 -6.13 14.30 6.07
N CYS A 83 -5.23 14.11 7.02
CA CYS A 83 -5.31 14.84 8.27
C CYS A 83 -3.97 14.94 8.97
N PRO A 84 -3.78 15.96 9.84
CA PRO A 84 -2.58 16.06 10.66
C PRO A 84 -2.40 14.81 11.52
N PRO A 85 -1.17 14.49 11.95
CA PRO A 85 0.05 15.30 11.79
C PRO A 85 0.81 15.11 10.48
N ALA A 86 0.30 14.33 9.53
CA ALA A 86 0.96 14.16 8.23
C ALA A 86 0.48 15.24 7.26
N TYR A 87 1.42 15.89 6.58
CA TYR A 87 1.15 16.93 5.59
C TYR A 87 1.65 16.57 4.21
N GLU A 88 2.51 15.55 4.11
CA GLU A 88 3.07 15.12 2.84
C GLU A 88 2.40 13.83 2.37
N PRO A 89 2.15 13.68 1.06
CA PRO A 89 1.54 12.46 0.54
C PRO A 89 2.49 11.27 0.68
N VAL A 90 1.91 10.08 0.78
CA VAL A 90 2.65 8.83 0.72
C VAL A 90 2.78 8.40 -0.76
N ILE A 91 3.86 7.72 -1.10
CA ILE A 91 4.08 7.24 -2.48
C ILE A 91 3.10 6.11 -2.78
N VAL A 92 2.40 6.21 -3.92
CA VAL A 92 1.49 5.18 -4.43
C VAL A 92 2.17 4.50 -5.60
N PHE A 93 2.13 3.17 -5.63
CA PHE A 93 2.73 2.37 -6.69
C PHE A 93 1.65 1.85 -7.63
N PRO A 94 1.93 1.75 -8.95
CA PRO A 94 1.01 1.10 -9.88
C PRO A 94 0.83 -0.37 -9.54
N VAL A 95 -0.40 -0.85 -9.64
CA VAL A 95 -0.74 -2.27 -9.43
C VAL A 95 -1.57 -2.74 -10.62
N ARG A 96 -1.33 -3.98 -11.04
CA ARG A 96 -2.12 -4.62 -12.09
C ARG A 96 -2.35 -6.08 -11.76
N VAL A 97 -3.32 -6.68 -12.45
CA VAL A 97 -3.50 -8.13 -12.46
C VAL A 97 -3.20 -8.61 -13.86
N GLN A 98 -2.22 -9.48 -14.00
CA GLN A 98 -1.76 -10.02 -15.27
C GLN A 98 -1.66 -11.53 -15.16
N ASP A 99 -2.43 -12.27 -16.00
CA ASP A 99 -2.44 -13.73 -15.97
C ASP A 99 -2.68 -14.28 -14.57
N LYS A 100 -3.67 -13.71 -13.87
CA LYS A 100 -4.06 -14.08 -12.50
C LYS A 100 -2.98 -13.79 -11.44
N MET A 101 -1.98 -12.98 -11.77
CA MET A 101 -0.96 -12.56 -10.83
C MET A 101 -1.12 -11.08 -10.53
N VAL A 102 -1.24 -10.74 -9.24
CA VAL A 102 -1.23 -9.35 -8.78
C VAL A 102 0.21 -8.88 -8.77
N GLN A 103 0.48 -7.77 -9.45
CA GLN A 103 1.82 -7.23 -9.61
C GLN A 103 1.85 -5.76 -9.27
N LEU A 104 2.98 -5.30 -8.73
CA LEU A 104 3.23 -3.88 -8.52
C LEU A 104 4.47 -3.46 -9.31
N ARG A 105 4.60 -2.17 -9.55
CA ARG A 105 5.76 -1.63 -10.26
C ARG A 105 6.42 -0.56 -9.41
N ASP A 106 7.75 -0.68 -9.24
CA ASP A 106 8.53 0.34 -8.55
C ASP A 106 8.93 1.41 -9.56
N HIS A 107 8.20 2.53 -9.55
CA HIS A 107 8.37 3.61 -10.52
C HIS A 107 9.22 4.76 -9.95
N ARG A 108 9.78 4.60 -8.75
CA ARG A 108 10.48 5.69 -8.06
C ARG A 108 11.74 6.17 -8.77
N PHE A 109 12.32 5.30 -9.58
CA PHE A 109 13.60 5.60 -10.24
C PHE A 109 13.44 5.83 -11.74
N GLU A 110 12.25 6.11 -12.20
CA GLU A 110 11.99 6.41 -13.61
C GLU A 110 12.11 7.89 -13.92
#